data_2a560f66c77503c66970e47cc96b9d70
#
_entry.id   2a560f66c77503c66970e47cc96b9d70
#
_cell.length_a   1.000
_cell.length_b   1.000
_cell.length_c   1.000
_cell.angle_alpha   90.00
_cell.angle_beta   90.00
_cell.angle_gamma   90.00
#
_symmetry.space_group_name_H-M   'P 1'
#
loop_
_entity.id
_entity.type
_entity.pdbx_description
1 polymer ?
#
loop_
_entity_poly.entity_id
_entity_poly.type
_entity_poly.pdbx_seq_one_letter_code
_entity_poly.pdbx_strand_id
1 'polypeptide(L)'
;VNDHVVLTVKRHTDSHGVDVSIEASGSYAGLHDALRATAYGGTIASLAYYTGSADDLHLQGEWHRNQLTLISSRNVNQPLRSNPRWDSHRMHQQVIDLLSTGRLRANGILDPIVPFERSAEAYHEIERNPDNSIKLAIRYTQPTS
;
A
#
# COMPACT_ATOMS: atom_id res chain seq x y z
N VAL A 1 17.07 4.24 -1.68
CA VAL A 1 16.75 5.28 -0.67
C VAL A 1 16.51 6.60 -1.39
N ASN A 2 15.35 7.23 -1.14
CA ASN A 2 14.96 8.46 -1.80
C ASN A 2 14.93 9.63 -0.81
N ASP A 3 16.05 10.31 -0.67
CA ASP A 3 16.17 11.45 0.24
C ASP A 3 15.17 12.57 -0.04
N HIS A 4 14.75 12.74 -1.29
CA HIS A 4 13.76 13.75 -1.65
C HIS A 4 12.40 13.50 -0.97
N VAL A 5 11.92 12.26 -0.92
CA VAL A 5 10.64 11.89 -0.28
C VAL A 5 10.71 12.16 1.22
N VAL A 6 11.76 11.68 1.89
CA VAL A 6 11.96 11.87 3.33
C VAL A 6 12.04 13.35 3.71
N LEU A 7 12.82 14.13 2.97
CA LEU A 7 12.94 15.57 3.20
C LEU A 7 11.63 16.32 2.95
N THR A 8 10.85 15.89 1.95
CA THR A 8 9.54 16.49 1.68
C THR A 8 8.58 16.26 2.84
N VAL A 9 8.49 15.02 3.34
CA VAL A 9 7.67 14.71 4.53
C VAL A 9 8.10 15.55 5.72
N LYS A 10 9.40 15.61 6.01
CA LYS A 10 9.92 16.37 7.14
C LYS A 10 9.67 17.88 7.03
N ARG A 11 9.71 18.45 5.82
CA ARG A 11 9.34 19.87 5.62
C ARG A 11 7.88 20.16 5.96
N HIS A 12 6.97 19.23 5.67
CA HIS A 12 5.54 19.37 5.97
C HIS A 12 5.17 19.05 7.42
N THR A 13 6.11 18.58 8.21
CA THR A 13 5.91 18.14 9.59
C THR A 13 6.87 18.84 10.57
N ASP A 14 7.35 20.02 10.23
CA ASP A 14 8.31 20.80 11.05
C ASP A 14 9.51 19.98 11.52
N SER A 15 10.03 19.11 10.62
CA SER A 15 11.13 18.18 10.84
C SER A 15 10.85 17.01 11.80
N HIS A 16 9.65 16.89 12.36
CA HIS A 16 9.31 15.81 13.29
C HIS A 16 9.11 14.47 12.58
N GLY A 17 8.58 14.45 11.35
CA GLY A 17 8.12 13.26 10.67
C GLY A 17 6.63 13.00 10.93
N VAL A 18 6.11 11.90 10.40
CA VAL A 18 4.71 11.50 10.55
C VAL A 18 4.52 10.51 11.71
N ASP A 19 3.38 10.56 12.39
CA ASP A 19 3.06 9.62 13.47
C ASP A 19 2.87 8.20 12.97
N VAL A 20 2.33 8.05 11.73
CA VAL A 20 2.09 6.76 11.09
C VAL A 20 2.55 6.81 9.63
N SER A 21 3.40 5.86 9.24
CA SER A 21 3.74 5.59 7.84
C SER A 21 3.07 4.31 7.38
N ILE A 22 2.56 4.30 6.16
CA ILE A 22 2.03 3.11 5.50
C ILE A 22 2.98 2.74 4.36
N GLU A 23 3.62 1.59 4.46
CA GLU A 23 4.53 1.08 3.45
C GLU A 23 3.82 0.00 2.62
N ALA A 24 3.69 0.22 1.31
CA ALA A 24 2.96 -0.64 0.40
C ALA A 24 3.76 -1.02 -0.86
N SER A 25 5.02 -0.58 -0.98
CA SER A 25 5.83 -0.84 -2.19
C SER A 25 6.42 -2.25 -2.25
N GLY A 26 6.70 -2.87 -1.10
CA GLY A 26 7.42 -4.14 -1.02
C GLY A 26 8.93 -4.02 -1.27
N SER A 27 9.43 -2.81 -1.31
CA SER A 27 10.84 -2.50 -1.48
C SER A 27 11.50 -2.25 -0.12
N TYR A 28 12.66 -2.86 0.12
CA TYR A 28 13.42 -2.57 1.34
C TYR A 28 13.91 -1.13 1.41
N ALA A 29 14.20 -0.51 0.25
CA ALA A 29 14.50 0.91 0.18
C ALA A 29 13.29 1.77 0.58
N GLY A 30 12.08 1.42 0.11
CA GLY A 30 10.84 2.09 0.51
C GLY A 30 10.55 1.95 2.01
N LEU A 31 10.77 0.76 2.58
CA LEU A 31 10.67 0.55 4.01
C LEU A 31 11.68 1.41 4.79
N HIS A 32 12.91 1.51 4.28
CA HIS A 32 13.93 2.36 4.91
C HIS A 32 13.55 3.85 4.85
N ASP A 33 12.99 4.32 3.72
CA ASP A 33 12.47 5.68 3.63
C ASP A 33 11.31 5.93 4.61
N ALA A 34 10.42 4.94 4.80
CA ALA A 34 9.35 5.02 5.79
C ALA A 34 9.90 5.13 7.23
N LEU A 35 10.95 4.37 7.58
CA LEU A 35 11.63 4.48 8.89
C LEU A 35 12.15 5.91 9.11
N ARG A 36 12.78 6.51 8.09
CA ARG A 36 13.37 7.85 8.16
C ARG A 36 12.33 8.97 8.20
N ALA A 37 11.17 8.74 7.59
CA ALA A 37 10.08 9.72 7.53
C ALA A 37 9.20 9.71 8.79
N THR A 38 9.24 8.63 9.58
CA THR A 38 8.40 8.46 10.76
C THR A 38 8.98 9.20 11.98
N ALA A 39 8.12 9.81 12.77
CA ALA A 39 8.46 10.55 13.97
C ALA A 39 8.93 9.63 15.11
N TYR A 40 9.56 10.21 16.13
CA TYR A 40 9.93 9.49 17.35
C TYR A 40 8.73 8.81 17.99
N GLY A 41 8.87 7.52 18.32
CA GLY A 41 7.80 6.69 18.87
C GLY A 41 6.69 6.33 17.89
N GLY A 42 6.81 6.72 16.61
CA GLY A 42 5.80 6.49 15.58
C GLY A 42 5.71 5.04 15.11
N THR A 43 4.74 4.78 14.24
CA THR A 43 4.42 3.44 13.77
C THR A 43 4.54 3.33 12.25
N ILE A 44 5.16 2.26 11.77
CA ILE A 44 5.16 1.88 10.36
C ILE A 44 4.26 0.67 10.17
N ALA A 45 3.20 0.80 9.37
CA ALA A 45 2.35 -0.31 8.95
C ALA A 45 2.82 -0.81 7.58
N SER A 46 3.46 -1.99 7.57
CA SER A 46 3.91 -2.63 6.34
C SER A 46 2.78 -3.51 5.78
N LEU A 47 2.27 -3.16 4.61
CA LEU A 47 1.22 -3.89 3.89
C LEU A 47 1.79 -4.83 2.84
N ALA A 48 3.04 -4.62 2.44
CA ALA A 48 3.65 -5.26 1.30
C ALA A 48 4.30 -6.61 1.64
N TYR A 49 4.62 -7.34 0.59
CA TYR A 49 5.41 -8.56 0.66
C TYR A 49 6.81 -8.28 0.12
N TYR A 50 7.82 -8.48 0.95
CA TYR A 50 9.23 -8.23 0.61
C TYR A 50 9.89 -9.49 0.09
N THR A 51 10.66 -9.36 -1.00
CA THR A 51 11.44 -10.43 -1.61
C THR A 51 12.88 -9.99 -1.81
N GLY A 52 13.80 -10.94 -1.91
CA GLY A 52 15.22 -10.64 -2.13
C GLY A 52 15.97 -10.33 -0.84
N SER A 53 17.14 -9.69 -0.98
CA SER A 53 17.98 -9.30 0.15
C SER A 53 17.58 -7.93 0.70
N ALA A 54 17.82 -7.74 1.98
CA ALA A 54 17.46 -6.51 2.71
C ALA A 54 18.64 -5.51 2.77
N ASP A 55 19.47 -5.46 1.73
CA ASP A 55 20.71 -4.68 1.74
C ASP A 55 20.48 -3.16 1.91
N ASP A 56 19.33 -2.68 1.45
CA ASP A 56 18.92 -1.28 1.55
C ASP A 56 18.24 -0.94 2.90
N LEU A 57 18.03 -1.92 3.79
CA LEU A 57 17.34 -1.71 5.06
C LEU A 57 18.34 -1.60 6.22
N HIS A 58 18.42 -0.44 6.80
CA HIS A 58 19.35 -0.17 7.92
C HIS A 58 18.56 0.12 9.20
N LEU A 59 18.61 -0.82 10.15
CA LEU A 59 17.88 -0.72 11.42
C LEU A 59 18.67 -0.02 12.55
N GLN A 60 19.97 0.17 12.40
CA GLN A 60 20.82 0.84 13.40
C GLN A 60 20.59 2.37 13.49
N GLY A 61 19.91 2.95 12.52
CA GLY A 61 19.61 4.37 12.43
C GLY A 61 18.30 4.75 13.15
N GLU A 62 17.38 5.29 12.37
CA GLU A 62 16.14 5.88 12.84
C GLU A 62 15.25 4.87 13.58
N TRP A 63 15.16 3.63 13.08
CA TRP A 63 14.35 2.62 13.77
C TRP A 63 14.75 2.46 15.24
N HIS A 64 16.05 2.30 15.50
CA HIS A 64 16.54 2.11 16.84
C HIS A 64 16.49 3.40 17.68
N ARG A 65 16.97 4.51 17.13
CA ARG A 65 17.07 5.79 17.85
C ARG A 65 15.73 6.41 18.17
N ASN A 66 14.77 6.27 17.23
CA ASN A 66 13.45 6.86 17.37
C ASN A 66 12.43 5.92 18.00
N GLN A 67 12.84 4.73 18.46
CA GLN A 67 11.97 3.75 19.11
C GLN A 67 10.73 3.42 18.27
N LEU A 68 10.91 3.22 16.96
CA LEU A 68 9.81 3.02 16.02
C LEU A 68 9.18 1.64 16.19
N THR A 69 7.86 1.57 16.01
CA THR A 69 7.12 0.33 15.95
C THR A 69 6.91 -0.07 14.49
N LEU A 70 7.34 -1.26 14.09
CA LEU A 70 7.08 -1.84 12.78
C LEU A 70 6.05 -2.95 12.90
N ILE A 71 4.92 -2.80 12.21
CA ILE A 71 3.79 -3.73 12.23
C ILE A 71 3.63 -4.34 10.85
N SER A 72 3.64 -5.68 10.77
CA SER A 72 3.20 -6.40 9.57
C SER A 72 1.67 -6.40 9.51
N SER A 73 1.12 -5.81 8.45
CA SER A 73 -0.32 -5.64 8.26
C SER A 73 -0.80 -6.35 7.00
N ARG A 74 -0.80 -7.67 7.03
CA ARG A 74 -1.29 -8.49 5.91
C ARG A 74 -2.82 -8.52 5.89
N ASN A 75 -3.41 -8.20 4.73
CA ASN A 75 -4.86 -8.14 4.56
C ASN A 75 -5.55 -9.50 4.31
N VAL A 76 -4.81 -10.58 4.06
CA VAL A 76 -5.37 -11.81 3.46
C VAL A 76 -5.82 -12.84 4.49
N ASN A 77 -5.29 -12.83 5.70
CA ASN A 77 -5.56 -13.91 6.65
C ASN A 77 -5.63 -13.40 8.10
N GLN A 78 -6.74 -13.71 8.73
CA GLN A 78 -6.93 -13.72 10.17
C GLN A 78 -6.87 -12.34 10.86
N PRO A 79 -7.74 -12.10 11.81
CA PRO A 79 -7.67 -10.89 12.59
C PRO A 79 -6.32 -10.75 13.27
N LEU A 80 -5.78 -9.55 13.25
CA LEU A 80 -4.61 -9.22 14.04
C LEU A 80 -4.88 -9.62 15.49
N ARG A 81 -3.88 -10.09 16.21
CA ARG A 81 -4.02 -10.43 17.65
C ARG A 81 -4.65 -9.29 18.46
N SER A 82 -4.36 -8.05 18.08
CA SER A 82 -4.92 -6.83 18.66
C SER A 82 -6.40 -6.59 18.37
N ASN A 83 -6.97 -7.26 17.36
CA ASN A 83 -8.34 -7.04 16.90
C ASN A 83 -9.08 -8.36 16.61
N PRO A 84 -9.30 -9.23 17.62
CA PRO A 84 -9.85 -10.57 17.40
C PRO A 84 -11.31 -10.58 16.93
N ARG A 85 -11.99 -9.45 16.96
CA ARG A 85 -13.36 -9.28 16.46
C ARG A 85 -13.43 -9.01 14.95
N TRP A 86 -12.29 -8.83 14.28
CA TRP A 86 -12.22 -8.59 12.85
C TRP A 86 -11.68 -9.83 12.13
N ASP A 87 -12.55 -10.49 11.38
CA ASP A 87 -12.21 -11.55 10.45
C ASP A 87 -12.24 -11.06 8.98
N SER A 88 -11.84 -11.91 8.05
CA SER A 88 -11.81 -11.55 6.63
C SER A 88 -13.20 -11.22 6.10
N HIS A 89 -14.25 -11.90 6.55
CA HIS A 89 -15.61 -11.65 6.11
C HIS A 89 -16.05 -10.24 6.52
N ARG A 90 -15.87 -9.90 7.79
CA ARG A 90 -16.21 -8.58 8.33
C ARG A 90 -15.42 -7.46 7.63
N MET A 91 -14.13 -7.69 7.34
CA MET A 91 -13.32 -6.71 6.62
C MET A 91 -13.85 -6.48 5.20
N HIS A 92 -14.19 -7.54 4.46
CA HIS A 92 -14.75 -7.41 3.12
C HIS A 92 -16.11 -6.70 3.15
N GLN A 93 -17.01 -7.05 4.07
CA GLN A 93 -18.30 -6.36 4.21
C GLN A 93 -18.10 -4.87 4.49
N GLN A 94 -17.18 -4.51 5.38
CA GLN A 94 -16.88 -3.11 5.68
C GLN A 94 -16.37 -2.35 4.45
N VAL A 95 -15.51 -2.96 3.62
CA VAL A 95 -15.02 -2.33 2.38
C VAL A 95 -16.18 -2.14 1.39
N ILE A 96 -17.05 -3.13 1.22
CA ILE A 96 -18.24 -3.04 0.37
C ILE A 96 -19.15 -1.91 0.85
N ASP A 97 -19.41 -1.82 2.15
CA ASP A 97 -20.23 -0.76 2.72
C ASP A 97 -19.62 0.63 2.51
N LEU A 98 -18.30 0.77 2.65
CA LEU A 98 -17.61 2.03 2.41
C LEU A 98 -17.66 2.45 0.94
N LEU A 99 -17.54 1.50 0.00
CA LEU A 99 -17.66 1.74 -1.43
C LEU A 99 -19.10 2.10 -1.82
N SER A 100 -20.10 1.35 -1.33
CA SER A 100 -21.51 1.56 -1.65
C SER A 100 -22.06 2.89 -1.11
N THR A 101 -21.54 3.33 0.03
CA THR A 101 -21.90 4.64 0.63
C THR A 101 -21.08 5.81 0.09
N GLY A 102 -20.13 5.57 -0.83
CA GLY A 102 -19.25 6.59 -1.39
C GLY A 102 -18.22 7.18 -0.41
N ARG A 103 -18.11 6.61 0.79
CA ARG A 103 -17.08 6.99 1.79
C ARG A 103 -15.68 6.54 1.37
N LEU A 104 -15.58 5.43 0.63
CA LEU A 104 -14.39 5.00 -0.09
C LEU A 104 -14.64 5.17 -1.59
N ARG A 105 -13.71 5.78 -2.29
CA ARG A 105 -13.80 6.02 -3.72
C ARG A 105 -12.66 5.31 -4.43
N ALA A 106 -13.01 4.56 -5.49
CA ALA A 106 -12.04 3.88 -6.36
C ALA A 106 -11.82 4.63 -7.69
N ASN A 107 -12.31 5.87 -7.81
CA ASN A 107 -12.17 6.68 -9.02
C ASN A 107 -10.70 6.94 -9.30
N GLY A 108 -10.27 6.68 -10.55
CA GLY A 108 -8.87 6.84 -10.96
C GLY A 108 -7.94 5.70 -10.54
N ILE A 109 -8.42 4.71 -9.76
CA ILE A 109 -7.62 3.51 -9.44
C ILE A 109 -7.82 2.44 -10.51
N LEU A 110 -9.06 2.29 -11.02
CA LEU A 110 -9.38 1.34 -12.10
C LEU A 110 -9.00 1.96 -13.45
N ASP A 111 -7.77 1.73 -13.88
CA ASP A 111 -7.21 2.22 -15.13
C ASP A 111 -6.11 1.28 -15.64
N PRO A 112 -6.25 0.71 -16.86
CA PRO A 112 -7.35 0.85 -17.81
C PRO A 112 -8.59 0.00 -17.47
N ILE A 113 -9.75 0.37 -18.01
CA ILE A 113 -10.96 -0.45 -18.01
C ILE A 113 -11.19 -0.95 -19.43
N VAL A 114 -11.06 -2.24 -19.68
CA VAL A 114 -11.17 -2.83 -21.02
C VAL A 114 -12.30 -3.86 -21.09
N PRO A 115 -12.91 -4.07 -22.28
CA PRO A 115 -13.82 -5.20 -22.47
C PRO A 115 -13.05 -6.54 -22.41
N PHE A 116 -13.76 -7.62 -22.10
CA PHE A 116 -13.15 -8.94 -21.93
C PHE A 116 -12.33 -9.38 -23.15
N GLU A 117 -12.81 -9.07 -24.35
CA GLU A 117 -12.17 -9.43 -25.63
C GLU A 117 -10.77 -8.83 -25.78
N ARG A 118 -10.51 -7.70 -25.10
CA ARG A 118 -9.22 -7.01 -25.12
C ARG A 118 -8.35 -7.27 -23.87
N SER A 119 -8.76 -8.17 -23.01
CA SER A 119 -8.05 -8.43 -21.76
C SER A 119 -6.60 -8.91 -21.97
N ALA A 120 -6.37 -9.82 -22.92
CA ALA A 120 -5.03 -10.31 -23.22
C ALA A 120 -4.09 -9.20 -23.72
N GLU A 121 -4.58 -8.33 -24.61
CA GLU A 121 -3.84 -7.16 -25.10
C GLU A 121 -3.45 -6.22 -23.95
N ALA A 122 -4.41 -5.95 -23.06
CA ALA A 122 -4.17 -5.08 -21.90
C ALA A 122 -3.13 -5.64 -20.93
N TYR A 123 -3.11 -6.95 -20.67
CA TYR A 123 -2.07 -7.59 -19.87
C TYR A 123 -0.68 -7.42 -20.52
N HIS A 124 -0.55 -7.66 -21.82
CA HIS A 124 0.71 -7.46 -22.53
C HIS A 124 1.17 -6.00 -22.52
N GLU A 125 0.24 -5.05 -22.60
CA GLU A 125 0.59 -3.64 -22.53
C GLU A 125 1.10 -3.24 -21.15
N ILE A 126 0.46 -3.72 -20.08
CA ILE A 126 0.90 -3.49 -18.70
C ILE A 126 2.27 -4.11 -18.45
N GLU A 127 2.54 -5.29 -19.01
CA GLU A 127 3.86 -5.95 -18.88
C GLU A 127 4.97 -5.12 -19.53
N ARG A 128 4.67 -4.46 -20.67
CA ARG A 128 5.65 -3.61 -21.38
C ARG A 128 5.82 -2.23 -20.74
N ASN A 129 4.73 -1.67 -20.21
CA ASN A 129 4.66 -0.31 -19.72
C ASN A 129 3.90 -0.24 -18.37
N PRO A 130 4.47 -0.80 -17.28
CA PRO A 130 3.77 -0.91 -15.99
C PRO A 130 3.38 0.44 -15.39
N ASP A 131 4.13 1.49 -15.66
CA ASP A 131 3.89 2.84 -15.12
C ASP A 131 2.62 3.50 -15.69
N ASN A 132 2.08 2.97 -16.78
CA ASN A 132 0.88 3.50 -17.45
C ASN A 132 -0.43 2.88 -16.93
N SER A 133 -0.39 2.05 -15.89
CA SER A 133 -1.57 1.38 -15.34
C SER A 133 -1.50 1.31 -13.83
N ILE A 134 -2.62 1.59 -13.17
CA ILE A 134 -2.73 1.41 -11.72
C ILE A 134 -3.36 0.06 -11.42
N LYS A 135 -4.58 -0.16 -11.94
CA LYS A 135 -5.32 -1.41 -11.73
C LYS A 135 -6.21 -1.72 -12.92
N LEU A 136 -5.84 -2.76 -13.68
CA LEU A 136 -6.68 -3.26 -14.77
C LEU A 136 -8.04 -3.72 -14.25
N ALA A 137 -9.11 -3.23 -14.90
CA ALA A 137 -10.45 -3.75 -14.74
C ALA A 137 -10.99 -4.30 -16.07
N ILE A 138 -11.65 -5.45 -16.00
CA ILE A 138 -12.23 -6.12 -17.16
C ILE A 138 -13.75 -6.00 -17.08
N ARG A 139 -14.35 -5.44 -18.12
CA ARG A 139 -15.81 -5.30 -18.25
C ARG A 139 -16.36 -6.49 -19.02
N TYR A 140 -17.28 -7.20 -18.39
CA TYR A 140 -18.08 -8.22 -19.05
C TYR A 140 -19.39 -7.59 -19.54
N THR A 141 -19.68 -7.71 -20.83
CA THR A 141 -21.02 -7.41 -21.37
C THR A 141 -21.94 -8.55 -20.96
N GLN A 142 -23.04 -8.23 -20.26
CA GLN A 142 -24.09 -9.24 -20.07
C GLN A 142 -24.66 -9.61 -21.42
N PRO A 143 -24.90 -10.91 -21.73
CA PRO A 143 -25.68 -11.25 -22.93
C PRO A 143 -27.04 -10.56 -22.83
N THR A 144 -27.35 -9.78 -23.84
CA THR A 144 -28.71 -9.25 -24.01
C THR A 144 -29.66 -10.44 -24.16
N SER A 145 -30.48 -10.67 -23.14
CA SER A 145 -31.59 -11.63 -23.15
C SER A 145 -32.65 -11.25 -24.17
#